data_e5c68c2b249394634dd0acc2aa96ce56
#
_entry.id   e5c68c2b249394634dd0acc2aa96ce56
#
_cell.length_a   1.000
_cell.length_b   1.000
_cell.length_c   1.000
_cell.angle_alpha   90.00
_cell.angle_beta   90.00
_cell.angle_gamma   90.00
#
_symmetry.space_group_name_H-M   'P 1'
#
loop_
_entity.id
_entity.type
_entity.pdbx_description
1 polymer ?
#
loop_
_entity_poly.entity_id
_entity_poly.type
_entity_poly.pdbx_seq_one_letter_code
_entity_poly.pdbx_strand_id
1 'polypeptide(L)'
;LCPALLGEFNDAKYKYRHAVTRQYMLASGAFLIENPAKAGDVAAMNLAAVKSVLKVYSAILQQKPDAKWKLLDELLKKQSQGKLDDAVRKQCK
;
A
#
# COMPACT_ATOMS: atom_id res chain seq x y z
N LEU A 1 0.04 10.54 4.52
CA LEU A 1 0.56 9.19 4.70
C LEU A 1 -0.14 8.50 5.87
N CYS A 2 -0.19 7.19 5.84
CA CYS A 2 -0.84 6.39 6.87
C CYS A 2 0.20 5.90 7.88
N PRO A 3 0.30 6.50 9.07
CA PRO A 3 1.32 6.09 10.05
C PRO A 3 1.21 4.63 10.46
N ALA A 4 -0.01 4.09 10.54
CA ALA A 4 -0.20 2.68 10.92
C ALA A 4 0.42 1.73 9.89
N LEU A 5 0.21 1.97 8.59
CA LEU A 5 0.81 1.15 7.55
C LEU A 5 2.32 1.33 7.48
N LEU A 6 2.80 2.58 7.55
CA LEU A 6 4.24 2.85 7.53
C LEU A 6 4.94 2.19 8.72
N GLY A 7 4.32 2.23 9.90
CA GLY A 7 4.86 1.56 11.08
C GLY A 7 4.97 0.05 10.87
N GLU A 8 3.95 -0.58 10.31
CA GLU A 8 3.99 -2.01 10.02
C GLU A 8 5.04 -2.36 8.99
N PHE A 9 5.20 -1.54 7.94
CA PHE A 9 6.23 -1.75 6.93
C PHE A 9 7.64 -1.68 7.53
N ASN A 10 7.86 -0.72 8.42
CA ASN A 10 9.19 -0.53 9.05
C ASN A 10 9.51 -1.61 10.06
N ASP A 11 8.52 -2.10 10.80
CA ASP A 11 8.71 -3.07 11.87
C ASP A 11 8.76 -4.52 11.35
N ALA A 12 8.34 -4.75 10.12
CA ALA A 12 8.31 -6.09 9.55
C ALA A 12 9.71 -6.58 9.24
N LYS A 13 9.90 -7.91 9.37
CA LYS A 13 11.15 -8.57 8.98
C LYS A 13 11.13 -9.01 7.53
N TYR A 14 10.25 -8.44 6.73
CA TYR A 14 10.11 -8.79 5.33
C TYR A 14 11.31 -8.27 4.53
N LYS A 15 11.88 -9.15 3.70
CA LYS A 15 13.08 -8.84 2.92
C LYS A 15 12.90 -7.61 2.03
N TYR A 16 11.70 -7.43 1.46
CA TYR A 16 11.41 -6.35 0.52
C TYR A 16 10.70 -5.16 1.16
N ARG A 17 10.75 -5.02 2.49
CA ARG A 17 10.03 -3.96 3.20
C ARG A 17 10.44 -2.56 2.74
N HIS A 18 11.70 -2.35 2.43
CA HIS A 18 12.18 -1.04 1.98
C HIS A 18 11.65 -0.69 0.60
N ALA A 19 11.59 -1.67 -0.31
CA ALA A 19 11.01 -1.46 -1.64
C ALA A 19 9.52 -1.12 -1.54
N VAL A 20 8.80 -1.81 -0.67
CA VAL A 20 7.37 -1.56 -0.42
C VAL A 20 7.15 -0.17 0.17
N THR A 21 7.93 0.20 1.19
CA THR A 21 7.83 1.51 1.83
C THR A 21 8.12 2.63 0.83
N ARG A 22 9.18 2.46 0.04
CA ARG A 22 9.54 3.45 -0.99
C ARG A 22 8.42 3.61 -2.00
N GLN A 23 7.84 2.51 -2.46
CA GLN A 23 6.75 2.56 -3.44
C GLN A 23 5.53 3.28 -2.86
N TYR A 24 5.21 3.02 -1.60
CA TYR A 24 4.11 3.71 -0.93
C TYR A 24 4.33 5.23 -0.92
N MET A 25 5.53 5.66 -0.55
CA MET A 25 5.86 7.08 -0.48
C MET A 25 5.86 7.73 -1.86
N LEU A 26 6.45 7.08 -2.86
CA LEU A 26 6.49 7.60 -4.23
C LEU A 26 5.07 7.71 -4.82
N ALA A 27 4.23 6.72 -4.61
CA ALA A 27 2.87 6.74 -5.11
C ALA A 27 2.02 7.81 -4.43
N SER A 28 2.24 8.04 -3.12
CA SER A 28 1.58 9.13 -2.40
C SER A 28 1.93 10.49 -2.99
N GLY A 29 3.22 10.72 -3.25
CA GLY A 29 3.67 11.97 -3.86
C GLY A 29 3.14 12.14 -5.28
N ALA A 30 3.16 11.08 -6.07
CA ALA A 30 2.64 11.12 -7.45
C ALA A 30 1.14 11.45 -7.46
N PHE A 31 0.38 10.87 -6.53
CA PHE A 31 -1.05 11.19 -6.42
C PHE A 31 -1.30 12.67 -6.19
N LEU A 32 -0.53 13.29 -5.30
CA LEU A 32 -0.68 14.71 -5.00
C LEU A 32 -0.36 15.58 -6.22
N ILE A 33 0.66 15.21 -6.98
CA ILE A 33 1.05 15.93 -8.19
C ILE A 33 -0.01 15.80 -9.28
N GLU A 34 -0.55 14.60 -9.46
CA GLU A 34 -1.53 14.29 -10.51
C GLU A 34 -2.94 14.76 -10.15
N ASN A 35 -3.23 14.96 -8.86
CA ASN A 35 -4.57 15.31 -8.36
C ASN A 35 -4.49 16.46 -7.36
N PRO A 36 -4.01 17.65 -7.77
CA PRO A 36 -3.83 18.75 -6.82
C PRO A 36 -5.13 19.18 -6.14
N ALA A 37 -6.28 19.02 -6.79
CA ALA A 37 -7.58 19.35 -6.21
C ALA A 37 -7.96 18.38 -5.08
N LYS A 38 -7.29 17.23 -4.97
CA LYS A 38 -7.53 16.22 -3.94
C LYS A 38 -6.44 16.17 -2.89
N ALA A 39 -5.62 17.21 -2.79
CA ALA A 39 -4.50 17.23 -1.84
C ALA A 39 -4.95 17.05 -0.40
N GLY A 40 -6.18 17.49 -0.06
CA GLY A 40 -6.76 17.31 1.28
C GLY A 40 -7.44 15.96 1.49
N ASP A 41 -7.57 15.13 0.46
CA ASP A 41 -8.23 13.83 0.56
C ASP A 41 -7.20 12.74 0.88
N VAL A 42 -6.88 12.64 2.18
CA VAL A 42 -5.87 11.69 2.68
C VAL A 42 -6.30 10.24 2.40
N ALA A 43 -7.58 9.94 2.51
CA ALA A 43 -8.09 8.59 2.26
C ALA A 43 -7.87 8.16 0.81
N ALA A 44 -8.14 9.06 -0.15
CA ALA A 44 -7.91 8.76 -1.56
C ALA A 44 -6.41 8.57 -1.85
N MET A 45 -5.56 9.40 -1.27
CA MET A 45 -4.11 9.29 -1.41
C MET A 45 -3.61 7.94 -0.87
N ASN A 46 -4.04 7.56 0.34
CA ASN A 46 -3.63 6.30 0.96
C ASN A 46 -4.10 5.11 0.13
N LEU A 47 -5.32 5.16 -0.41
CA LEU A 47 -5.83 4.09 -1.25
C LEU A 47 -5.00 3.93 -2.53
N ALA A 48 -4.69 5.03 -3.20
CA ALA A 48 -3.86 5.01 -4.41
C ALA A 48 -2.48 4.43 -4.11
N ALA A 49 -1.87 4.83 -2.98
CA ALA A 49 -0.56 4.34 -2.57
C ALA A 49 -0.58 2.84 -2.27
N VAL A 50 -1.61 2.36 -1.58
CA VAL A 50 -1.76 0.93 -1.28
C VAL A 50 -1.95 0.12 -2.56
N LYS A 51 -2.77 0.59 -3.49
CA LYS A 51 -2.93 -0.08 -4.79
C LYS A 51 -1.61 -0.23 -5.52
N SER A 52 -0.78 0.82 -5.50
CA SER A 52 0.55 0.79 -6.11
C SER A 52 1.46 -0.24 -5.43
N VAL A 53 1.43 -0.28 -4.10
CA VAL A 53 2.19 -1.27 -3.32
C VAL A 53 1.76 -2.68 -3.69
N LEU A 54 0.46 -2.94 -3.79
CA LEU A 54 -0.04 -4.28 -4.13
C LEU A 54 0.37 -4.70 -5.53
N LYS A 55 0.44 -3.75 -6.47
CA LYS A 55 0.93 -4.03 -7.81
C LYS A 55 2.40 -4.46 -7.80
N VAL A 56 3.24 -3.76 -7.04
CA VAL A 56 4.65 -4.11 -6.88
C VAL A 56 4.78 -5.47 -6.18
N TYR A 57 4.01 -5.69 -5.12
CA TYR A 57 4.02 -6.96 -4.39
C TYR A 57 3.66 -8.13 -5.30
N SER A 58 2.63 -7.97 -6.13
CA SER A 58 2.25 -9.03 -7.09
C SER A 58 3.38 -9.35 -8.06
N ALA A 59 4.09 -8.32 -8.53
CA ALA A 59 5.25 -8.52 -9.41
C ALA A 59 6.38 -9.25 -8.69
N ILE A 60 6.62 -8.93 -7.42
CA ILE A 60 7.62 -9.64 -6.60
C ILE A 60 7.26 -11.12 -6.49
N LEU A 61 5.99 -11.43 -6.23
CA LEU A 61 5.54 -12.82 -6.10
C LEU A 61 5.67 -13.61 -7.39
N GLN A 62 5.56 -12.96 -8.55
CA GLN A 62 5.79 -13.64 -9.84
C GLN A 62 7.23 -14.08 -9.99
N GLN A 63 8.18 -13.29 -9.49
CA GLN A 63 9.61 -13.60 -9.55
C GLN A 63 10.05 -14.51 -8.41
N LYS A 64 9.47 -14.31 -7.23
CA LYS A 64 9.82 -14.98 -5.98
C LYS A 64 8.56 -15.44 -5.27
N PRO A 65 7.99 -16.60 -5.62
CA PRO A 65 6.70 -17.04 -5.06
C PRO A 65 6.69 -17.24 -3.55
N ASP A 66 7.84 -17.43 -2.93
CA ASP A 66 7.95 -17.59 -1.48
C ASP A 66 8.13 -16.27 -0.72
N ALA A 67 8.22 -15.14 -1.45
CA ALA A 67 8.35 -13.82 -0.85
C ALA A 67 6.99 -13.27 -0.37
N LYS A 68 6.27 -14.06 0.42
CA LYS A 68 4.93 -13.71 0.90
C LYS A 68 4.99 -12.84 2.14
N TRP A 69 4.07 -11.91 2.23
CA TRP A 69 3.86 -11.06 3.40
C TRP A 69 2.37 -11.07 3.74
N LYS A 70 2.02 -11.63 4.90
CA LYS A 70 0.63 -11.83 5.29
C LYS A 70 -0.20 -10.54 5.23
N LEU A 71 0.36 -9.42 5.68
CA LEU A 71 -0.32 -8.13 5.61
C LEU A 71 -0.75 -7.80 4.19
N LEU A 72 0.15 -7.95 3.22
CA LEU A 72 -0.13 -7.62 1.83
C LEU A 72 -1.02 -8.67 1.17
N ASP A 73 -0.92 -9.94 1.57
CA ASP A 73 -1.81 -10.99 1.09
C ASP A 73 -3.26 -10.69 1.50
N GLU A 74 -3.48 -10.22 2.72
CA GLU A 74 -4.81 -9.85 3.20
C GLU A 74 -5.36 -8.64 2.45
N LEU A 75 -4.51 -7.67 2.16
CA LEU A 75 -4.92 -6.50 1.38
C LEU A 75 -5.27 -6.88 -0.06
N LEU A 76 -4.51 -7.79 -0.68
CA LEU A 76 -4.86 -8.32 -2.00
C LEU A 76 -6.22 -9.02 -1.98
N LYS A 77 -6.48 -9.80 -0.96
CA LYS A 77 -7.76 -10.48 -0.80
C LYS A 77 -8.90 -9.46 -0.70
N LYS A 78 -8.72 -8.41 0.09
CA LYS A 78 -9.71 -7.33 0.20
C LYS A 78 -9.93 -6.64 -1.14
N GLN A 79 -8.86 -6.40 -1.89
CA GLN A 79 -8.96 -5.81 -3.22
C GLN A 79 -9.80 -6.68 -4.16
N SER A 80 -9.56 -7.99 -4.16
CA SER A 80 -10.32 -8.90 -5.01
C SER A 80 -11.80 -8.97 -4.63
N GLN A 81 -12.13 -8.67 -3.37
CA GLN A 81 -13.51 -8.64 -2.87
C GLN A 81 -14.18 -7.28 -3.02
N GLY A 82 -13.49 -6.28 -3.57
CA GLY A 82 -14.00 -4.92 -3.66
C GLY A 82 -14.08 -4.19 -2.33
N LYS A 83 -13.29 -4.62 -1.33
CA LYS A 83 -13.32 -4.09 0.04
C LYS A 83 -12.04 -3.36 0.45
N LEU A 84 -11.15 -3.09 -0.51
CA LEU A 84 -9.86 -2.48 -0.18
C LEU A 84 -10.02 -1.07 0.40
N ASP A 85 -10.91 -0.25 -0.16
CA ASP A 85 -11.14 1.11 0.31
C ASP A 85 -11.53 1.11 1.79
N ASP A 86 -12.51 0.29 2.18
CA ASP A 86 -12.94 0.17 3.58
C ASP A 86 -11.80 -0.30 4.48
N ALA A 87 -11.04 -1.29 4.02
CA ALA A 87 -9.92 -1.84 4.81
C ALA A 87 -8.86 -0.76 5.07
N VAL A 88 -8.50 0.01 4.04
CA VAL A 88 -7.51 1.09 4.16
C VAL A 88 -8.02 2.19 5.07
N ARG A 89 -9.29 2.61 4.91
CA ARG A 89 -9.87 3.65 5.76
C ARG A 89 -9.89 3.26 7.23
N LYS A 90 -10.20 1.98 7.53
CA LYS A 90 -10.22 1.49 8.91
C LYS A 90 -8.82 1.45 9.51
N GLN A 91 -7.84 1.02 8.74
CA GLN A 91 -6.47 0.90 9.22
C GLN A 91 -5.78 2.26 9.38
N CYS A 92 -6.16 3.24 8.58
CA CYS A 92 -5.52 4.55 8.51
C CYS A 92 -6.29 5.65 9.25
N LYS A 93 -7.12 5.29 10.20
CA LYS A 93 -7.79 6.27 11.03
C LYS A 93 -6.83 7.04 11.91
#